data_aa682852e92be258f2e84c2b65969665
#
_entry.id   aa682852e92be258f2e84c2b65969665
#
_cell.length_a   1.000
_cell.length_b   1.000
_cell.length_c   1.000
_cell.angle_alpha   90.00
_cell.angle_beta   90.00
_cell.angle_gamma   90.00
#
_symmetry.space_group_name_H-M   'P 1'
#
loop_
_entity.id
_entity.type
_entity.pdbx_description
1 polymer ?
#
loop_
_entity_poly.entity_id
_entity_poly.type
_entity_poly.pdbx_seq_one_letter_code
_entity_poly.pdbx_strand_id
1 'polypeptide(L)'
;MSNEVKTINEFVEKYNEFKNEIGKVIVGQDIAIEQVLISIFCNGHCLLVGVPGLAKTLLVKTIADSLGLNFNRIQFTPDLMPSDIVGAEILNANREFKFIKGPLFSNIVLADEINRTPPKTQSALLEAMQERSVTNAGKKYYLDKPFFVLATQNPIEQEGTYPLPEAQLDRFMFNVVLDYPSYEEELE
;
A
#
# COMPACT_ATOMS: atom_id res chain seq x y z
N MET A 1 20.23 1.31 33.06
CA MET A 1 19.09 1.00 32.15
C MET A 1 19.44 -0.29 31.44
N SER A 2 18.46 -1.21 31.33
CA SER A 2 18.69 -2.45 30.57
C SER A 2 18.92 -2.12 29.10
N ASN A 3 19.63 -2.99 28.37
CA ASN A 3 19.91 -2.79 26.93
C ASN A 3 18.62 -2.64 26.13
N GLU A 4 17.55 -3.32 26.56
CA GLU A 4 16.20 -3.24 25.98
C GLU A 4 15.58 -1.85 26.05
N VAL A 5 15.66 -1.18 27.23
CA VAL A 5 15.14 0.19 27.41
C VAL A 5 15.86 1.18 26.50
N LYS A 6 17.17 1.00 26.31
CA LYS A 6 17.95 1.84 25.39
C LYS A 6 17.48 1.67 23.95
N THR A 7 17.31 0.43 23.50
CA THR A 7 16.82 0.12 22.14
C THR A 7 15.41 0.68 21.88
N ILE A 8 14.51 0.59 22.88
CA ILE A 8 13.17 1.16 22.78
C ILE A 8 13.23 2.69 22.64
N ASN A 9 14.04 3.36 23.47
CA ASN A 9 14.16 4.82 23.39
C ASN A 9 14.74 5.27 22.04
N GLU A 10 15.78 4.59 21.54
CA GLU A 10 16.35 4.87 20.21
C GLU A 10 15.32 4.66 19.08
N PHE A 11 14.45 3.66 19.21
CA PHE A 11 13.36 3.45 18.25
C PHE A 11 12.34 4.58 18.29
N VAL A 12 11.91 4.99 19.50
CA VAL A 12 10.94 6.09 19.68
C VAL A 12 11.48 7.40 19.13
N GLU A 13 12.77 7.71 19.39
CA GLU A 13 13.40 8.91 18.85
C GLU A 13 13.38 8.91 17.31
N LYS A 14 13.83 7.82 16.68
CA LYS A 14 13.83 7.68 15.22
C LYS A 14 12.42 7.72 14.62
N TYR A 15 11.45 7.11 15.29
CA TYR A 15 10.05 7.17 14.86
C TYR A 15 9.53 8.61 14.84
N ASN A 16 9.81 9.38 15.88
CA ASN A 16 9.38 10.77 15.97
C ASN A 16 10.09 11.65 14.92
N GLU A 17 11.39 11.46 14.72
CA GLU A 17 12.13 12.14 13.65
C GLU A 17 11.50 11.85 12.28
N PHE A 18 11.20 10.58 12.01
CA PHE A 18 10.61 10.14 10.75
C PHE A 18 9.19 10.72 10.55
N LYS A 19 8.34 10.69 11.59
CA LYS A 19 7.01 11.29 11.56
C LYS A 19 7.08 12.79 11.26
N ASN A 20 8.03 13.49 11.89
CA ASN A 20 8.24 14.93 11.68
C ASN A 20 8.70 15.23 10.24
N GLU A 21 9.58 14.40 9.64
CA GLU A 21 9.99 14.59 8.25
C GLU A 21 8.82 14.43 7.27
N ILE A 22 7.93 13.44 7.49
CA ILE A 22 6.73 13.28 6.67
C ILE A 22 5.79 14.47 6.87
N GLY A 23 5.62 14.97 8.09
CA GLY A 23 4.77 16.10 8.43
C GLY A 23 5.18 17.42 7.75
N LYS A 24 6.44 17.55 7.32
CA LYS A 24 6.88 18.72 6.52
C LYS A 24 6.29 18.75 5.11
N VAL A 25 5.85 17.62 4.60
CA VAL A 25 5.32 17.46 3.24
C VAL A 25 3.81 17.24 3.25
N ILE A 26 3.31 16.56 4.29
CA ILE A 26 1.90 16.21 4.44
C ILE A 26 1.36 16.91 5.67
N VAL A 27 0.57 17.95 5.47
CA VAL A 27 -0.05 18.76 6.52
C VAL A 27 -1.47 18.27 6.79
N GLY A 28 -1.91 18.32 8.05
CA GLY A 28 -3.30 18.03 8.45
C GLY A 28 -3.70 16.56 8.43
N GLN A 29 -2.73 15.62 8.34
CA GLN A 29 -3.01 14.18 8.26
C GLN A 29 -2.24 13.36 9.33
N ASP A 30 -1.98 13.94 10.49
CA ASP A 30 -1.13 13.33 11.53
C ASP A 30 -1.59 11.95 11.97
N ILE A 31 -2.91 11.76 12.16
CA ILE A 31 -3.50 10.47 12.57
C ILE A 31 -3.32 9.43 11.45
N ALA A 32 -3.54 9.82 10.21
CA ALA A 32 -3.37 8.93 9.07
C ALA A 32 -1.90 8.51 8.90
N ILE A 33 -0.97 9.46 9.02
CA ILE A 33 0.48 9.19 9.00
C ILE A 33 0.83 8.17 10.08
N GLU A 34 0.37 8.39 11.32
CA GLU A 34 0.64 7.50 12.45
C GLU A 34 0.12 6.08 12.22
N GLN A 35 -1.14 5.93 11.78
CA GLN A 35 -1.73 4.62 11.52
C GLN A 35 -1.05 3.88 10.37
N VAL A 36 -0.66 4.59 9.30
CA VAL A 36 0.12 4.02 8.19
C VAL A 36 1.50 3.55 8.67
N LEU A 37 2.21 4.36 9.46
CA LEU A 37 3.51 4.00 10.01
C LEU A 37 3.42 2.79 10.95
N ILE A 38 2.43 2.75 11.85
CA ILE A 38 2.18 1.60 12.71
C ILE A 38 1.96 0.34 11.85
N SER A 39 1.15 0.44 10.78
CA SER A 39 0.91 -0.69 9.87
C SER A 39 2.21 -1.21 9.24
N ILE A 40 3.08 -0.31 8.79
CA ILE A 40 4.36 -0.68 8.18
C ILE A 40 5.26 -1.39 9.21
N PHE A 41 5.43 -0.82 10.40
CA PHE A 41 6.30 -1.38 11.43
C PHE A 41 5.77 -2.69 12.02
N CYS A 42 4.45 -2.85 12.07
CA CYS A 42 3.81 -4.10 12.48
C CYS A 42 3.65 -5.12 11.35
N ASN A 43 4.23 -4.83 10.16
CA ASN A 43 4.16 -5.72 9.00
C ASN A 43 2.71 -6.04 8.56
N GLY A 44 1.79 -5.09 8.82
CA GLY A 44 0.39 -5.11 8.38
C GLY A 44 0.20 -4.46 7.02
N HIS A 45 -1.05 -4.21 6.66
CA HIS A 45 -1.47 -3.45 5.47
C HIS A 45 -2.51 -2.43 5.89
N CYS A 46 -2.76 -1.39 5.07
CA CYS A 46 -3.66 -0.31 5.43
C CYS A 46 -4.63 -0.01 4.28
N LEU A 47 -5.88 0.30 4.63
CA LEU A 47 -6.89 0.80 3.70
C LEU A 47 -7.15 2.28 4.01
N LEU A 48 -6.98 3.16 3.03
CA LEU A 48 -7.35 4.56 3.12
C LEU A 48 -8.69 4.79 2.42
N VAL A 49 -9.65 5.28 3.17
CA VAL A 49 -10.96 5.68 2.64
C VAL A 49 -11.02 7.20 2.63
N GLY A 50 -11.21 7.79 1.47
CA GLY A 50 -11.30 9.24 1.36
C GLY A 50 -11.48 9.70 -0.08
N VAL A 51 -11.97 10.92 -0.23
CA VAL A 51 -12.23 11.54 -1.53
C VAL A 51 -10.95 11.74 -2.35
N PRO A 52 -11.03 11.91 -3.67
CA PRO A 52 -9.91 12.32 -4.50
C PRO A 52 -9.31 13.66 -4.03
N GLY A 53 -8.01 13.85 -4.24
CA GLY A 53 -7.34 15.13 -3.95
C GLY A 53 -6.69 15.21 -2.56
N LEU A 54 -6.87 14.25 -1.66
CA LEU A 54 -6.30 14.25 -0.31
C LEU A 54 -4.84 13.77 -0.25
N ALA A 55 -4.05 14.05 -1.25
CA ALA A 55 -2.61 13.77 -1.32
C ALA A 55 -2.19 12.31 -0.99
N LYS A 56 -3.10 11.31 -1.09
CA LYS A 56 -2.82 9.90 -0.76
C LYS A 56 -1.56 9.36 -1.43
N THR A 57 -1.40 9.63 -2.72
CA THR A 57 -0.21 9.18 -3.48
C THR A 57 1.06 9.86 -2.99
N LEU A 58 0.99 11.16 -2.67
CA LEU A 58 2.13 11.91 -2.14
C LEU A 58 2.55 11.35 -0.77
N LEU A 59 1.59 11.10 0.13
CA LEU A 59 1.84 10.51 1.44
C LEU A 59 2.63 9.20 1.31
N VAL A 60 2.14 8.24 0.50
CA VAL A 60 2.76 6.92 0.38
C VAL A 60 4.14 7.00 -0.26
N LYS A 61 4.29 7.85 -1.28
CA LYS A 61 5.57 8.08 -1.94
C LYS A 61 6.58 8.72 -0.99
N THR A 62 6.18 9.73 -0.22
CA THR A 62 7.04 10.37 0.79
C THR A 62 7.54 9.36 1.82
N ILE A 63 6.65 8.49 2.30
CA ILE A 63 7.02 7.41 3.23
C ILE A 63 8.03 6.45 2.58
N ALA A 64 7.79 6.02 1.35
CA ALA A 64 8.68 5.09 0.65
C ALA A 64 10.07 5.70 0.43
N ASP A 65 10.12 6.94 -0.06
CA ASP A 65 11.36 7.67 -0.33
C ASP A 65 12.17 7.87 0.98
N SER A 66 11.49 8.24 2.08
CA SER A 66 12.12 8.44 3.38
C SER A 66 12.66 7.14 4.00
N LEU A 67 12.05 6.00 3.69
CA LEU A 67 12.52 4.68 4.13
C LEU A 67 13.55 4.06 3.17
N GLY A 68 13.82 4.67 2.02
CA GLY A 68 14.69 4.11 0.98
C GLY A 68 14.12 2.82 0.36
N LEU A 69 12.79 2.70 0.29
CA LEU A 69 12.08 1.52 -0.21
C LEU A 69 11.56 1.72 -1.62
N ASN A 70 11.52 0.64 -2.40
CA ASN A 70 10.94 0.65 -3.74
C ASN A 70 9.43 0.85 -3.65
N PHE A 71 8.90 1.75 -4.47
CA PHE A 71 7.50 2.12 -4.53
C PHE A 71 6.91 1.88 -5.91
N ASN A 72 5.71 1.28 -5.96
CA ASN A 72 4.89 1.20 -7.16
C ASN A 72 3.46 1.65 -6.87
N ARG A 73 2.85 2.36 -7.81
CA ARG A 73 1.43 2.68 -7.82
C ARG A 73 0.73 1.84 -8.87
N ILE A 74 -0.37 1.22 -8.47
CA ILE A 74 -1.27 0.47 -9.35
C ILE A 74 -2.63 1.17 -9.30
N GLN A 75 -3.05 1.74 -10.42
CA GLN A 75 -4.41 2.28 -10.56
C GLN A 75 -5.34 1.14 -10.91
N PHE A 76 -6.31 0.86 -10.05
CA PHE A 76 -7.30 -0.17 -10.27
C PHE A 76 -8.41 0.37 -11.18
N THR A 77 -8.56 -0.26 -12.33
CA THR A 77 -9.56 0.09 -13.37
C THR A 77 -10.43 -1.14 -13.67
N PRO A 78 -11.63 -0.96 -14.26
CA PRO A 78 -12.53 -2.08 -14.57
C PRO A 78 -11.93 -3.15 -15.49
N ASP A 79 -10.95 -2.79 -16.31
CA ASP A 79 -10.26 -3.64 -17.28
C ASP A 79 -8.96 -4.25 -16.76
N LEU A 80 -8.49 -3.86 -15.57
CA LEU A 80 -7.24 -4.35 -14.99
C LEU A 80 -7.31 -5.85 -14.71
N MET A 81 -6.35 -6.59 -15.26
CA MET A 81 -6.26 -8.04 -15.10
C MET A 81 -5.28 -8.45 -13.98
N PRO A 82 -5.45 -9.63 -13.36
CA PRO A 82 -4.49 -10.14 -12.37
C PRO A 82 -3.05 -10.21 -12.89
N SER A 83 -2.84 -10.54 -14.16
CA SER A 83 -1.52 -10.58 -14.80
C SER A 83 -0.84 -9.21 -14.85
N ASP A 84 -1.60 -8.13 -14.89
CA ASP A 84 -1.05 -6.77 -14.95
C ASP A 84 -0.41 -6.36 -13.61
N ILE A 85 -0.91 -6.92 -12.50
CA ILE A 85 -0.40 -6.65 -11.16
C ILE A 85 0.63 -7.68 -10.68
N VAL A 86 0.40 -8.96 -11.02
CA VAL A 86 1.27 -10.09 -10.61
C VAL A 86 2.47 -10.23 -11.55
N GLY A 87 2.26 -9.99 -12.84
CA GLY A 87 3.19 -10.31 -13.89
C GLY A 87 2.76 -11.52 -14.70
N ALA A 88 3.46 -11.78 -15.79
CA ALA A 88 3.13 -12.83 -16.74
C ALA A 88 4.36 -13.55 -17.28
N GLU A 89 4.20 -14.80 -17.73
CA GLU A 89 5.22 -15.47 -18.50
C GLU A 89 5.17 -15.03 -19.97
N ILE A 90 6.32 -14.66 -20.50
CA ILE A 90 6.49 -14.35 -21.92
C ILE A 90 7.45 -15.33 -22.55
N LEU A 91 7.24 -15.64 -23.83
CA LEU A 91 8.17 -16.43 -24.63
C LEU A 91 9.29 -15.51 -25.13
N ASN A 92 10.53 -15.80 -24.73
CA ASN A 92 11.70 -15.04 -25.18
C ASN A 92 12.11 -15.43 -26.63
N ALA A 93 13.08 -14.74 -27.18
CA ALA A 93 13.60 -15.01 -28.55
C ALA A 93 14.17 -16.44 -28.70
N ASN A 94 14.59 -17.07 -27.60
CA ASN A 94 15.11 -18.42 -27.55
C ASN A 94 14.01 -19.49 -27.41
N ARG A 95 12.73 -19.09 -27.44
CA ARG A 95 11.56 -19.97 -27.20
C ARG A 95 11.51 -20.55 -25.78
N GLU A 96 12.04 -19.83 -24.78
CA GLU A 96 11.95 -20.19 -23.38
C GLU A 96 10.92 -19.29 -22.69
N PHE A 97 10.14 -19.85 -21.79
CA PHE A 97 9.23 -19.06 -20.96
C PHE A 97 10.02 -18.32 -19.88
N LYS A 98 9.84 -17.00 -19.83
CA LYS A 98 10.42 -16.13 -18.82
C LYS A 98 9.33 -15.36 -18.08
N PHE A 99 9.31 -15.48 -16.75
CA PHE A 99 8.40 -14.69 -15.93
C PHE A 99 8.89 -13.25 -15.85
N ILE A 100 8.01 -12.31 -16.22
CA ILE A 100 8.21 -10.88 -16.04
C ILE A 100 7.41 -10.46 -14.82
N LYS A 101 8.12 -9.98 -13.81
CA LYS A 101 7.54 -9.49 -12.55
C LYS A 101 6.63 -8.30 -12.81
N GLY A 102 5.44 -8.33 -12.23
CA GLY A 102 4.51 -7.21 -12.23
C GLY A 102 4.82 -6.18 -11.12
N PRO A 103 4.02 -5.10 -11.03
CA PRO A 103 4.24 -4.02 -10.07
C PRO A 103 4.10 -4.42 -8.60
N LEU A 104 3.52 -5.59 -8.28
CA LEU A 104 3.51 -6.14 -6.93
C LEU A 104 4.90 -6.46 -6.38
N PHE A 105 5.90 -6.63 -7.23
CA PHE A 105 7.29 -6.88 -6.82
C PHE A 105 7.99 -5.58 -6.43
N SER A 106 7.45 -4.95 -5.40
CA SER A 106 7.95 -3.73 -4.79
C SER A 106 7.78 -3.81 -3.27
N ASN A 107 8.50 -3.00 -2.52
CA ASN A 107 8.38 -2.98 -1.06
C ASN A 107 7.08 -2.30 -0.60
N ILE A 108 6.73 -1.19 -1.24
CA ILE A 108 5.52 -0.44 -0.96
C ILE A 108 4.69 -0.35 -2.23
N VAL A 109 3.45 -0.81 -2.15
CA VAL A 109 2.48 -0.78 -3.24
C VAL A 109 1.29 0.08 -2.84
N LEU A 110 1.01 1.11 -3.61
CA LEU A 110 -0.24 1.85 -3.55
C LEU A 110 -1.23 1.22 -4.53
N ALA A 111 -2.24 0.53 -4.00
CA ALA A 111 -3.37 -0.01 -4.76
C ALA A 111 -4.48 1.04 -4.79
N ASP A 112 -4.45 1.90 -5.80
CA ASP A 112 -5.34 3.06 -5.87
C ASP A 112 -6.70 2.69 -6.46
N GLU A 113 -7.79 3.04 -5.75
CA GLU A 113 -9.19 2.74 -6.10
C GLU A 113 -9.47 1.23 -6.27
N ILE A 114 -9.06 0.42 -5.29
CA ILE A 114 -9.18 -1.04 -5.34
C ILE A 114 -10.59 -1.55 -5.65
N ASN A 115 -11.62 -0.78 -5.26
CA ASN A 115 -13.02 -1.12 -5.50
C ASN A 115 -13.49 -0.92 -6.95
N ARG A 116 -12.68 -0.33 -7.85
CA ARG A 116 -13.04 -0.15 -9.27
C ARG A 116 -12.76 -1.35 -10.16
N THR A 117 -12.10 -2.36 -9.64
CA THR A 117 -11.72 -3.55 -10.42
C THR A 117 -12.54 -4.78 -10.00
N PRO A 118 -12.79 -5.74 -10.91
CA PRO A 118 -13.52 -6.94 -10.59
C PRO A 118 -12.88 -7.78 -9.49
N PRO A 119 -13.65 -8.59 -8.74
CA PRO A 119 -13.17 -9.36 -7.59
C PRO A 119 -11.99 -10.28 -7.87
N LYS A 120 -11.84 -10.74 -9.11
CA LYS A 120 -10.71 -11.61 -9.51
C LYS A 120 -9.36 -10.91 -9.36
N THR A 121 -9.26 -9.65 -9.75
CA THR A 121 -8.02 -8.87 -9.66
C THR A 121 -7.79 -8.38 -8.22
N GLN A 122 -8.86 -8.01 -7.50
CA GLN A 122 -8.77 -7.74 -6.06
C GLN A 122 -8.21 -8.95 -5.31
N SER A 123 -8.72 -10.15 -5.60
CA SER A 123 -8.27 -11.39 -4.95
C SER A 123 -6.79 -11.68 -5.17
N ALA A 124 -6.25 -11.36 -6.34
CA ALA A 124 -4.82 -11.54 -6.62
C ALA A 124 -3.94 -10.63 -5.73
N LEU A 125 -4.35 -9.38 -5.51
CA LEU A 125 -3.67 -8.49 -4.56
C LEU A 125 -3.78 -9.01 -3.12
N LEU A 126 -4.98 -9.38 -2.70
CA LEU A 126 -5.25 -9.84 -1.33
C LEU A 126 -4.54 -11.16 -1.01
N GLU A 127 -4.39 -12.06 -1.99
CA GLU A 127 -3.56 -13.26 -1.86
C GLU A 127 -2.08 -12.90 -1.67
N ALA A 128 -1.56 -11.98 -2.48
CA ALA A 128 -0.18 -11.52 -2.35
C ALA A 128 0.09 -10.85 -0.98
N MET A 129 -0.88 -10.10 -0.44
CA MET A 129 -0.80 -9.51 0.90
C MET A 129 -0.69 -10.59 1.99
N GLN A 130 -1.51 -11.63 1.91
CA GLN A 130 -1.56 -12.71 2.89
C GLN A 130 -0.36 -13.64 2.80
N GLU A 131 -0.04 -14.11 1.59
CA GLU A 131 0.98 -15.13 1.36
C GLU A 131 2.40 -14.56 1.23
N ARG A 132 2.55 -13.25 1.07
CA ARG A 132 3.83 -12.58 0.78
C ARG A 132 4.53 -13.15 -0.44
N SER A 133 3.73 -13.62 -1.39
CA SER A 133 4.17 -14.28 -2.61
C SER A 133 3.07 -14.27 -3.65
N VAL A 134 3.45 -14.48 -4.89
CA VAL A 134 2.53 -14.70 -6.01
C VAL A 134 2.81 -16.04 -6.65
N THR A 135 1.76 -16.70 -7.16
CA THR A 135 1.89 -17.96 -7.90
C THR A 135 1.61 -17.70 -9.38
N ASN A 136 2.55 -18.05 -10.24
CA ASN A 136 2.37 -17.99 -11.68
C ASN A 136 2.87 -19.28 -12.33
N ALA A 137 2.10 -19.88 -13.25
CA ALA A 137 2.41 -21.14 -13.93
C ALA A 137 2.89 -22.27 -12.97
N GLY A 138 2.28 -22.37 -11.80
CA GLY A 138 2.61 -23.37 -10.78
C GLY A 138 3.89 -23.10 -9.98
N LYS A 139 4.58 -21.99 -10.24
CA LYS A 139 5.76 -21.57 -9.47
C LYS A 139 5.38 -20.47 -8.49
N LYS A 140 5.92 -20.56 -7.27
CA LYS A 140 5.77 -19.55 -6.22
C LYS A 140 6.95 -18.57 -6.27
N TYR A 141 6.63 -17.27 -6.34
CA TYR A 141 7.60 -16.18 -6.35
C TYR A 141 7.39 -15.35 -5.09
N TYR A 142 8.40 -15.25 -4.24
CA TYR A 142 8.31 -14.48 -3.00
C TYR A 142 8.50 -12.99 -3.27
N LEU A 143 7.76 -12.18 -2.51
CA LEU A 143 7.90 -10.73 -2.50
C LEU A 143 9.00 -10.32 -1.52
N ASP A 144 9.77 -9.31 -1.87
CA ASP A 144 10.86 -8.81 -1.05
C ASP A 144 10.31 -8.12 0.21
N LYS A 145 11.00 -8.34 1.34
CA LYS A 145 10.63 -7.72 2.62
C LYS A 145 11.36 -6.39 2.82
N PRO A 146 10.73 -5.41 3.48
CA PRO A 146 9.31 -5.39 3.88
C PRO A 146 8.39 -5.31 2.66
N PHE A 147 7.19 -5.90 2.76
CA PHE A 147 6.14 -5.78 1.77
C PHE A 147 4.90 -5.16 2.40
N PHE A 148 4.54 -3.98 1.97
CA PHE A 148 3.42 -3.20 2.48
C PHE A 148 2.51 -2.78 1.35
N VAL A 149 1.20 -3.00 1.52
CA VAL A 149 0.16 -2.51 0.62
C VAL A 149 -0.66 -1.45 1.34
N LEU A 150 -0.78 -0.31 0.70
CA LEU A 150 -1.74 0.71 1.04
C LEU A 150 -2.78 0.75 -0.07
N ALA A 151 -3.98 0.29 0.23
CA ALA A 151 -5.10 0.35 -0.71
C ALA A 151 -5.91 1.63 -0.48
N THR A 152 -6.53 2.15 -1.53
CA THR A 152 -7.45 3.29 -1.40
C THR A 152 -8.84 2.93 -1.90
N GLN A 153 -9.85 3.56 -1.30
CA GLN A 153 -11.23 3.54 -1.76
C GLN A 153 -11.79 4.96 -1.78
N ASN A 154 -12.56 5.25 -2.81
CA ASN A 154 -13.37 6.46 -2.87
C ASN A 154 -14.79 6.14 -2.38
N PRO A 155 -15.26 6.68 -1.24
CA PRO A 155 -16.56 6.34 -0.68
C PRO A 155 -17.73 6.95 -1.46
N ILE A 156 -17.48 7.99 -2.26
CA ILE A 156 -18.55 8.72 -2.99
C ILE A 156 -18.88 8.02 -4.30
N GLU A 157 -17.90 7.41 -4.93
CA GLU A 157 -18.05 6.78 -6.25
C GLU A 157 -18.58 5.35 -6.09
N GLN A 158 -19.90 5.18 -6.21
CA GLN A 158 -20.58 3.88 -6.05
C GLN A 158 -20.87 3.20 -7.39
N GLU A 159 -21.04 3.97 -8.46
CA GLU A 159 -21.36 3.43 -9.77
C GLU A 159 -20.16 2.72 -10.41
N GLY A 160 -20.37 1.49 -10.87
CA GLY A 160 -19.30 0.69 -11.48
C GLY A 160 -18.24 0.18 -10.50
N THR A 161 -18.55 0.13 -9.19
CA THR A 161 -17.62 -0.37 -8.17
C THR A 161 -17.98 -1.77 -7.69
N TYR A 162 -16.96 -2.47 -7.16
CA TYR A 162 -17.04 -3.79 -6.55
C TYR A 162 -16.56 -3.67 -5.10
N PRO A 163 -17.46 -3.51 -4.11
CA PRO A 163 -17.07 -3.37 -2.72
C PRO A 163 -16.35 -4.61 -2.22
N LEU A 164 -15.34 -4.40 -1.35
CA LEU A 164 -14.67 -5.50 -0.67
C LEU A 164 -15.60 -6.12 0.37
N PRO A 165 -15.80 -7.45 0.37
CA PRO A 165 -16.50 -8.14 1.45
C PRO A 165 -15.79 -7.95 2.80
N GLU A 166 -16.51 -8.01 3.93
CA GLU A 166 -15.97 -7.87 5.28
C GLU A 166 -14.77 -8.80 5.54
N ALA A 167 -14.87 -10.07 5.14
CA ALA A 167 -13.77 -11.04 5.28
C ALA A 167 -12.49 -10.65 4.52
N GLN A 168 -12.57 -9.74 3.55
CA GLN A 168 -11.42 -9.20 2.83
C GLN A 168 -10.89 -7.93 3.49
N LEU A 169 -11.76 -7.17 4.14
CA LEU A 169 -11.37 -5.98 4.93
C LEU A 169 -10.51 -6.37 6.14
N ASP A 170 -10.71 -7.54 6.74
CA ASP A 170 -9.91 -8.08 7.84
C ASP A 170 -8.41 -8.26 7.52
N ARG A 171 -8.02 -8.17 6.24
CA ARG A 171 -6.62 -8.22 5.82
C ARG A 171 -5.89 -6.90 6.02
N PHE A 172 -6.63 -5.83 6.23
CA PHE A 172 -6.08 -4.51 6.54
C PHE A 172 -6.06 -4.30 8.06
N MET A 173 -4.90 -3.90 8.58
CA MET A 173 -4.73 -3.61 10.01
C MET A 173 -5.53 -2.39 10.44
N PHE A 174 -5.59 -1.37 9.58
CA PHE A 174 -6.38 -0.17 9.78
C PHE A 174 -7.22 0.15 8.54
N ASN A 175 -8.40 0.67 8.81
CA ASN A 175 -9.25 1.37 7.85
C ASN A 175 -9.22 2.86 8.25
N VAL A 176 -8.38 3.63 7.57
CA VAL A 176 -8.12 5.04 7.86
C VAL A 176 -9.03 5.90 7.03
N VAL A 177 -9.87 6.68 7.68
CA VAL A 177 -10.71 7.67 7.00
C VAL A 177 -9.91 8.98 6.89
N LEU A 178 -9.76 9.47 5.66
CA LEU A 178 -9.14 10.76 5.38
C LEU A 178 -10.22 11.80 5.22
N ASP A 179 -10.20 12.79 6.07
CA ASP A 179 -11.04 13.99 5.97
C ASP A 179 -10.27 15.14 5.29
N TYR A 180 -11.00 16.15 4.87
CA TYR A 180 -10.40 17.39 4.38
C TYR A 180 -9.61 18.04 5.51
N PRO A 181 -8.45 18.67 5.20
CA PRO A 181 -7.74 19.48 6.16
C PRO A 181 -8.63 20.64 6.65
N SER A 182 -8.38 21.10 7.86
CA SER A 182 -9.02 22.31 8.38
C SER A 182 -8.58 23.54 7.58
N TYR A 183 -9.34 24.63 7.68
CA TYR A 183 -8.98 25.88 6.98
C TYR A 183 -7.59 26.41 7.38
N GLU A 184 -7.16 26.17 8.60
CA GLU A 184 -5.84 26.59 9.09
C GLU A 184 -4.72 25.75 8.47
N GLU A 185 -4.94 24.44 8.33
CA GLU A 185 -4.02 23.49 7.69
C GLU A 185 -3.93 23.68 6.16
N GLU A 186 -4.98 24.22 5.51
CA GLU A 186 -4.95 24.55 4.09
C GLU A 186 -4.10 25.82 3.79
N LEU A 187 -3.81 26.63 4.79
CA LEU A 187 -3.02 27.86 4.64
C LEU A 187 -1.51 27.65 4.86
N GLU A 188 -1.12 26.51 5.43
CA GLU A 188 0.28 26.10 5.62
C GLU A 188 0.85 25.44 4.35
#